data_05187a21f3d5e9d945e19224a24d6ef7
#
_entry.id   05187a21f3d5e9d945e19224a24d6ef7
#
_cell.length_a   1.000
_cell.length_b   1.000
_cell.length_c   1.000
_cell.angle_alpha   90.00
_cell.angle_beta   90.00
_cell.angle_gamma   90.00
#
_symmetry.space_group_name_H-M   'P 1'
#
loop_
_entity.id
_entity.type
_entity.pdbx_description
1 polymer ?
#
loop_
_entity_poly.entity_id
_entity_poly.type
_entity_poly.pdbx_seq_one_letter_code
_entity_poly.pdbx_strand_id
1 'polypeptide(L)'
;MSQPELRDNRRVILDGQPQVRFRAAGQLFDRIPLANLSHGGCLAIIPFQEAGALCLDTPVTELVIFHPGMTANPITARVAWTIAHAEGDQVAVGLQFNDMAHDTRIALVAVVDSAILESAKR
;
A
#
# COMPACT_ATOMS: atom_id res chain seq x y z
N MET A 1 -1.05 -2.70 -27.74
CA MET A 1 -0.58 -2.53 -26.74
C MET A 1 -1.11 -3.14 -25.60
N SER A 2 -0.49 -3.42 -24.78
CA SER A 2 -0.91 -4.23 -23.75
C SER A 2 -1.66 -3.51 -22.72
N GLN A 3 -2.63 -4.14 -22.17
CA GLN A 3 -3.40 -3.58 -21.11
C GLN A 3 -3.37 -4.45 -19.87
N PRO A 4 -2.43 -5.38 -19.73
CA PRO A 4 -2.48 -6.24 -18.55
C PRO A 4 -2.29 -5.46 -17.27
N GLU A 5 -1.61 -4.34 -17.34
CA GLU A 5 -1.37 -3.55 -16.15
C GLU A 5 -2.64 -3.01 -15.54
N LEU A 6 -3.67 -2.84 -16.34
CA LEU A 6 -4.92 -2.29 -15.81
C LEU A 6 -5.55 -3.22 -14.78
N ARG A 7 -5.44 -4.52 -14.99
CA ARG A 7 -5.97 -5.48 -14.02
C ARG A 7 -5.17 -5.44 -12.73
N ASP A 8 -3.87 -5.24 -12.85
CA ASP A 8 -2.98 -5.26 -11.70
C ASP A 8 -3.13 -4.02 -10.86
N ASN A 9 -3.82 -3.01 -11.36
CA ASN A 9 -4.01 -1.77 -10.63
C ASN A 9 -5.37 -1.65 -10.00
N ARG A 10 -6.18 -2.71 -10.07
CA ARG A 10 -7.48 -2.67 -9.42
C ARG A 10 -7.29 -2.56 -7.92
N ARG A 11 -7.93 -1.58 -7.32
CA ARG A 11 -7.79 -1.32 -5.90
C ARG A 11 -8.94 -1.90 -5.12
N VAL A 12 -8.63 -2.43 -3.95
CA VAL A 12 -9.65 -2.99 -3.06
C VAL A 12 -9.50 -2.37 -1.68
N ILE A 13 -10.61 -2.31 -0.97
CA ILE A 13 -10.62 -1.89 0.43
C ILE A 13 -10.78 -3.16 1.25
N LEU A 14 -9.82 -3.40 2.13
CA LEU A 14 -9.83 -4.62 2.95
C LEU A 14 -10.60 -4.39 4.23
N ASP A 15 -11.31 -5.43 4.66
CA ASP A 15 -12.01 -5.39 5.95
C ASP A 15 -11.00 -5.40 7.08
N GLY A 16 -11.40 -4.90 8.24
CA GLY A 16 -10.55 -4.94 9.43
C GLY A 16 -9.55 -3.83 9.52
N GLN A 17 -9.59 -2.88 8.60
CA GLN A 17 -8.73 -1.71 8.64
C GLN A 17 -7.25 -2.09 8.82
N PRO A 18 -6.66 -2.78 7.86
CA PRO A 18 -5.28 -3.20 7.99
C PRO A 18 -4.34 -2.01 8.06
N GLN A 19 -3.16 -2.26 8.59
CA GLN A 19 -2.14 -1.23 8.74
C GLN A 19 -0.88 -1.69 8.02
N VAL A 20 0.00 -0.73 7.78
CA VAL A 20 1.27 -0.99 7.13
C VAL A 20 2.37 -0.31 7.95
N ARG A 21 3.57 -0.90 7.91
CA ARG A 21 4.75 -0.33 8.53
C ARG A 21 5.85 -0.27 7.47
N PHE A 22 6.61 0.80 7.46
CA PHE A 22 7.72 0.91 6.51
C PHE A 22 8.72 1.96 6.97
N ARG A 23 9.89 1.96 6.33
CA ARG A 23 10.89 2.99 6.55
C ARG A 23 11.05 3.81 5.29
N ALA A 24 11.21 5.11 5.47
CA ALA A 24 11.44 6.03 4.36
C ALA A 24 12.03 7.31 4.92
N ALA A 25 12.94 7.92 4.18
CA ALA A 25 13.54 9.21 4.56
C ALA A 25 14.10 9.20 5.98
N GLY A 26 14.70 8.08 6.39
CA GLY A 26 15.31 7.97 7.71
C GLY A 26 14.35 7.82 8.87
N GLN A 27 13.06 7.59 8.59
CA GLN A 27 12.05 7.48 9.62
C GLN A 27 11.31 6.15 9.54
N LEU A 28 10.81 5.70 10.68
CA LEU A 28 9.92 4.54 10.73
C LEU A 28 8.49 5.05 10.78
N PHE A 29 7.67 4.57 9.84
CA PHE A 29 6.26 4.85 9.82
C PHE A 29 5.54 3.59 10.26
N ASP A 30 4.93 3.62 11.42
CA ASP A 30 4.32 2.45 12.03
C ASP A 30 2.83 2.67 12.25
N ARG A 31 2.07 1.57 12.18
CA ARG A 31 0.62 1.61 12.40
C ARG A 31 -0.08 2.58 11.46
N ILE A 32 0.37 2.59 10.23
CA ILE A 32 -0.18 3.50 9.23
C ILE A 32 -1.42 2.85 8.61
N PRO A 33 -2.57 3.51 8.66
CA PRO A 33 -3.78 2.94 8.04
C PRO A 33 -3.61 2.76 6.55
N LEU A 34 -4.09 1.63 6.06
CA LEU A 34 -4.06 1.29 4.66
C LEU A 34 -5.45 1.51 4.08
N ALA A 35 -5.59 2.49 3.22
CA ALA A 35 -6.90 2.82 2.67
C ALA A 35 -7.33 1.89 1.56
N ASN A 36 -6.39 1.46 0.72
CA ASN A 36 -6.69 0.48 -0.31
C ASN A 36 -5.41 -0.24 -0.73
N LEU A 37 -5.60 -1.34 -1.45
CA LEU A 37 -4.51 -2.20 -1.87
C LEU A 37 -4.77 -2.70 -3.29
N SER A 38 -3.69 -2.84 -4.07
CA SER A 38 -3.76 -3.43 -5.39
C SER A 38 -2.56 -4.36 -5.56
N HIS A 39 -2.48 -5.05 -6.70
CA HIS A 39 -1.33 -5.89 -6.99
C HIS A 39 -0.04 -5.07 -7.06
N GLY A 40 -0.12 -3.82 -7.45
CA GLY A 40 1.07 -3.01 -7.67
C GLY A 40 1.36 -1.96 -6.63
N GLY A 41 0.51 -1.79 -5.63
CA GLY A 41 0.74 -0.74 -4.65
C GLY A 41 -0.37 -0.60 -3.63
N CYS A 42 -0.25 0.43 -2.81
CA CYS A 42 -1.25 0.69 -1.77
C CYS A 42 -1.36 2.19 -1.52
N LEU A 43 -2.45 2.55 -0.86
CA LEU A 43 -2.68 3.92 -0.43
C LEU A 43 -2.62 3.97 1.08
N ALA A 44 -1.67 4.72 1.60
CA ALA A 44 -1.45 4.86 3.04
C ALA A 44 -1.89 6.23 3.51
N ILE A 45 -2.48 6.31 4.69
CA ILE A 45 -2.96 7.56 5.25
C ILE A 45 -2.01 7.97 6.36
N ILE A 46 -1.31 9.09 6.17
CA ILE A 46 -0.22 9.51 7.05
C ILE A 46 -0.53 10.86 7.66
N PRO A 47 -0.26 11.05 8.97
CA PRO A 47 -0.45 12.36 9.58
C PRO A 47 0.34 13.42 8.82
N PHE A 48 -0.26 14.58 8.64
CA PHE A 48 0.33 15.65 7.84
C PHE A 48 1.73 16.02 8.33
N GLN A 49 1.91 16.11 9.63
CA GLN A 49 3.19 16.52 10.16
C GLN A 49 4.31 15.48 9.95
N GLU A 50 3.94 14.24 9.63
CA GLU A 50 4.93 13.20 9.36
C GLU A 50 5.16 13.02 7.86
N ALA A 51 4.26 13.51 7.04
CA ALA A 51 4.30 13.25 5.61
C ALA A 51 5.28 14.16 4.85
N GLY A 52 5.78 15.19 5.49
CA GLY A 52 6.63 16.18 4.82
C GLY A 52 7.91 15.59 4.24
N ALA A 53 8.40 14.49 4.81
CA ALA A 53 9.60 13.85 4.31
C ALA A 53 9.34 12.91 3.13
N LEU A 54 8.07 12.66 2.80
CA LEU A 54 7.71 11.72 1.75
C LEU A 54 7.46 12.45 0.44
N CYS A 55 8.51 12.59 -0.33
CA CYS A 55 8.44 13.25 -1.62
C CYS A 55 8.27 12.20 -2.71
N LEU A 56 7.91 12.65 -3.90
CA LEU A 56 7.79 11.78 -5.05
C LEU A 56 9.10 11.00 -5.24
N ASP A 57 8.97 9.73 -5.51
CA ASP A 57 10.09 8.80 -5.71
C ASP A 57 10.93 8.51 -4.48
N THR A 58 10.55 8.97 -3.30
CA THR A 58 11.24 8.59 -2.07
C THR A 58 11.24 7.07 -1.93
N PRO A 59 12.41 6.45 -1.74
CA PRO A 59 12.47 5.00 -1.54
C PRO A 59 11.79 4.58 -0.26
N VAL A 60 11.09 3.46 -0.32
CA VAL A 60 10.40 2.87 0.83
C VAL A 60 10.96 1.47 1.01
N THR A 61 11.42 1.15 2.22
CA THR A 61 11.98 -0.16 2.50
C THR A 61 11.28 -0.78 3.70
N GLU A 62 11.47 -2.08 3.85
CA GLU A 62 10.95 -2.82 5.01
C GLU A 62 9.44 -2.65 5.16
N LEU A 63 8.72 -2.58 4.04
CA LEU A 63 7.28 -2.42 4.09
C LEU A 63 6.61 -3.76 4.39
N VAL A 64 5.79 -3.78 5.42
CA VAL A 64 5.04 -4.97 5.81
C VAL A 64 3.58 -4.60 5.95
N ILE A 65 2.72 -5.40 5.33
CA ILE A 65 1.27 -5.20 5.41
C ILE A 65 0.74 -6.15 6.47
N PHE A 66 0.11 -5.60 7.51
CA PHE A 66 -0.42 -6.41 8.60
C PHE A 66 -1.84 -6.86 8.25
N HIS A 67 -1.92 -8.05 7.68
CA HIS A 67 -3.18 -8.67 7.28
C HIS A 67 -2.98 -10.19 7.39
N PRO A 68 -3.98 -10.93 7.87
CA PRO A 68 -3.80 -12.38 8.08
C PRO A 68 -3.35 -13.15 6.85
N GLY A 69 -3.71 -12.67 5.66
CA GLY A 69 -3.33 -13.35 4.42
C GLY A 69 -1.96 -12.97 3.89
N MET A 70 -1.27 -12.04 4.53
CA MET A 70 0.03 -11.58 4.04
C MET A 70 1.18 -12.20 4.81
N THR A 71 2.35 -12.26 4.17
CA THR A 71 3.57 -12.71 4.83
C THR A 71 4.23 -11.53 5.54
N ALA A 72 5.18 -11.82 6.44
CA ALA A 72 5.94 -10.79 7.12
C ALA A 72 7.20 -10.40 6.34
N ASN A 73 7.42 -10.96 5.16
CA ASN A 73 8.59 -10.62 4.35
C ASN A 73 8.46 -9.19 3.82
N PRO A 74 9.53 -8.41 3.92
CA PRO A 74 9.43 -7.00 3.54
C PRO A 74 9.31 -6.79 2.05
N ILE A 75 8.67 -5.69 1.71
CA ILE A 75 8.46 -5.24 0.34
C ILE A 75 9.25 -3.95 0.18
N THR A 76 9.87 -3.74 -0.98
CA THR A 76 10.42 -2.43 -1.31
C THR A 76 9.44 -1.71 -2.21
N ALA A 77 9.41 -0.39 -2.07
CA ALA A 77 8.44 0.43 -2.80
C ALA A 77 9.02 1.83 -3.01
N ARG A 78 8.23 2.69 -3.58
CA ARG A 78 8.57 4.11 -3.69
C ARG A 78 7.29 4.92 -3.58
N VAL A 79 7.43 6.18 -3.21
CA VAL A 79 6.31 7.10 -3.16
C VAL A 79 5.97 7.46 -4.61
N ALA A 80 4.77 7.10 -5.05
CA ALA A 80 4.33 7.36 -6.41
C ALA A 80 3.56 8.67 -6.53
N TRP A 81 2.80 9.04 -5.49
CA TRP A 81 2.08 10.30 -5.48
C TRP A 81 1.58 10.59 -4.08
N THR A 82 1.23 11.86 -3.84
CA THR A 82 0.68 12.29 -2.57
C THR A 82 -0.48 13.22 -2.82
N ILE A 83 -1.48 13.16 -1.95
CA ILE A 83 -2.62 14.07 -1.99
C ILE A 83 -2.93 14.52 -0.58
N ALA A 84 -2.87 15.82 -0.36
CA ALA A 84 -3.28 16.39 0.92
C ALA A 84 -4.80 16.40 1.00
N HIS A 85 -5.34 15.96 2.12
CA HIS A 85 -6.78 16.02 2.33
C HIS A 85 -7.17 17.44 2.72
N ALA A 86 -8.27 17.90 2.15
CA ALA A 86 -8.78 19.22 2.49
C ALA A 86 -9.27 19.29 3.92
N GLU A 87 -9.71 18.17 4.44
CA GLU A 87 -10.22 18.12 5.80
C GLU A 87 -9.23 17.42 6.70
N GLY A 88 -8.69 18.12 7.64
CA GLY A 88 -7.90 17.50 8.66
C GLY A 88 -6.44 17.41 8.37
N ASP A 89 -5.77 16.60 9.14
CA ASP A 89 -4.33 16.57 9.26
C ASP A 89 -3.71 15.37 8.61
N GLN A 90 -4.30 14.90 7.53
CA GLN A 90 -3.84 13.65 6.90
C GLN A 90 -3.49 13.84 5.45
N VAL A 91 -2.54 13.03 4.99
CA VAL A 91 -2.11 13.01 3.61
C VAL A 91 -2.24 11.58 3.11
N ALA A 92 -2.84 11.40 1.95
CA ALA A 92 -2.89 10.10 1.31
C ALA A 92 -1.64 9.96 0.47
N VAL A 93 -0.88 8.90 0.70
CA VAL A 93 0.38 8.65 0.01
C VAL A 93 0.26 7.34 -0.75
N GLY A 94 0.43 7.41 -2.06
CA GLY A 94 0.42 6.24 -2.91
C GLY A 94 1.80 5.62 -2.98
N LEU A 95 1.89 4.35 -2.60
CA LEU A 95 3.15 3.60 -2.61
C LEU A 95 3.08 2.57 -3.72
N GLN A 96 4.05 2.59 -4.61
CA GLN A 96 4.14 1.62 -5.69
C GLN A 96 5.17 0.57 -5.29
N PHE A 97 4.77 -0.71 -5.32
CA PHE A 97 5.67 -1.80 -4.96
C PHE A 97 6.70 -2.01 -6.06
N ASN A 98 7.97 -2.15 -5.67
CA ASN A 98 9.05 -2.40 -6.61
C ASN A 98 9.46 -3.86 -6.61
N ASP A 99 9.65 -4.43 -5.43
CA ASP A 99 10.18 -5.77 -5.33
C ASP A 99 9.68 -6.45 -4.07
N MET A 100 9.52 -7.76 -4.15
CA MET A 100 9.11 -8.56 -3.01
C MET A 100 9.43 -10.03 -3.30
N ALA A 101 9.52 -10.82 -2.24
CA ALA A 101 9.74 -12.25 -2.37
C ALA A 101 8.57 -12.90 -3.10
N HIS A 102 8.84 -14.03 -3.74
CA HIS A 102 7.82 -14.72 -4.54
C HIS A 102 6.61 -15.11 -3.71
N ASP A 103 6.82 -15.64 -2.51
CA ASP A 103 5.70 -16.03 -1.65
C ASP A 103 4.88 -14.82 -1.20
N THR A 104 5.53 -13.66 -1.04
CA THR A 104 4.83 -12.43 -0.71
C THR A 104 3.97 -11.99 -1.88
N ARG A 105 4.48 -12.12 -3.09
CA ARG A 105 3.72 -11.78 -4.30
C ARG A 105 2.48 -12.67 -4.41
N ILE A 106 2.64 -13.97 -4.18
CA ILE A 106 1.52 -14.88 -4.23
C ILE A 106 0.47 -14.52 -3.19
N ALA A 107 0.91 -14.19 -1.96
CA ALA A 107 0.00 -13.80 -0.90
C ALA A 107 -0.75 -12.52 -1.25
N LEU A 108 -0.04 -11.53 -1.78
CA LEU A 108 -0.64 -10.26 -2.17
C LEU A 108 -1.72 -10.45 -3.22
N VAL A 109 -1.41 -11.20 -4.26
CA VAL A 109 -2.37 -11.46 -5.32
C VAL A 109 -3.61 -12.16 -4.74
N ALA A 110 -3.42 -13.14 -3.87
CA ALA A 110 -4.54 -13.86 -3.27
C ALA A 110 -5.41 -12.94 -2.42
N VAL A 111 -4.80 -12.07 -1.64
CA VAL A 111 -5.55 -11.13 -0.78
C VAL A 111 -6.36 -10.17 -1.64
N VAL A 112 -5.75 -9.60 -2.65
CA VAL A 112 -6.43 -8.64 -3.53
C VAL A 112 -7.55 -9.34 -4.31
N ASP A 113 -7.27 -10.50 -4.88
CA ASP A 113 -8.26 -11.21 -5.68
C ASP A 113 -9.45 -11.67 -4.84
N SER A 114 -9.20 -12.10 -3.60
CA SER A 114 -10.28 -12.45 -2.68
C SER A 114 -11.17 -11.26 -2.38
N ALA A 115 -10.56 -10.10 -2.18
CA ALA A 115 -11.33 -8.89 -1.90
C ALA A 115 -12.16 -8.47 -3.12
N ILE A 116 -11.63 -8.65 -4.32
CA ILE A 116 -12.37 -8.37 -5.55
C ILE A 116 -13.59 -9.28 -5.63
N LEU A 117 -13.41 -10.57 -5.35
CA LEU A 117 -14.51 -11.51 -5.38
C LEU A 117 -15.57 -11.19 -4.34
N GLU A 118 -15.15 -10.81 -3.14
CA GLU A 118 -16.10 -10.42 -2.11
C GLU A 118 -16.91 -9.21 -2.51
N SER A 119 -16.27 -8.23 -3.14
CA SER A 119 -16.98 -7.05 -3.63
C SER A 119 -18.01 -7.42 -4.68
N ALA A 120 -17.68 -8.36 -5.54
CA ALA A 120 -18.58 -8.76 -6.63
C ALA A 120 -19.83 -9.47 -6.13
N LYS A 121 -19.79 -9.99 -4.91
CA LYS A 121 -20.95 -10.70 -4.34
C LYS A 121 -21.95 -9.78 -3.67
N ARG A 122 -21.67 -8.52 -3.57
CA ARG A 122 -22.53 -7.57 -2.87
C ARG A 122 -23.46 -6.79 -3.75
#